data_33737ce83810ee1e4c7a0effd5373aa2
#
_entry.id   33737ce83810ee1e4c7a0effd5373aa2
#
_cell.length_a   1.000
_cell.length_b   1.000
_cell.length_c   1.000
_cell.angle_alpha   90.00
_cell.angle_beta   90.00
_cell.angle_gamma   90.00
#
_symmetry.space_group_name_H-M   'P 1'
#
loop_
_entity.id
_entity.type
_entity.pdbx_description
1 polymer ?
#
loop_
_entity_poly.entity_id
_entity_poly.type
_entity_poly.pdbx_seq_one_letter_code
_entity_poly.pdbx_strand_id
1 'polypeptide(L)'
;MKRNLILTAMAVVSLLSVSCNKETAPVSQNGTSAPVVTKAYGDKTPKIVVYVETNDVNPVNAGDYLLADGSQFVDIVELFAANVHKDGNGDPCIYFNDKLAPVMENIDEYIVPLQQKGIKVVLTTLGDWQNIGVANMTDSQAQKFAEILAYVVEAYGLDGIGFDDEYSGTYATISGSWGRVIEKLRALLPVGKLITAFSYGHTSQISSAQGAMIDYSYTNFSLWNGTPGISGVTIDRWAPMSLNLGNSYTSSLNTIKNNAKRAKDGGYGALMNFNLRTASDVSPLPIFNAIADGAFNSSVTVNGGNRARAAAGTPFTITINDI
;
A
#
# COMPACT_ATOMS: atom_id res chain seq x y z
N MET A 1 18.07 -7.84 -19.59
CA MET A 1 17.41 -8.87 -20.44
C MET A 1 16.08 -8.31 -20.90
N LYS A 2 15.91 -8.07 -22.19
CA LYS A 2 14.65 -7.52 -22.74
C LYS A 2 13.57 -8.60 -22.69
N ARG A 3 12.52 -8.39 -21.93
CA ARG A 3 11.31 -9.22 -21.95
C ARG A 3 10.42 -8.74 -23.11
N ASN A 4 10.29 -9.56 -24.16
CA ASN A 4 9.33 -9.31 -25.23
C ASN A 4 7.91 -9.61 -24.71
N LEU A 5 7.09 -8.58 -24.58
CA LEU A 5 5.65 -8.73 -24.37
C LEU A 5 5.01 -9.11 -25.69
N ILE A 6 4.45 -10.33 -25.78
CA ILE A 6 3.57 -10.74 -26.86
C ILE A 6 2.13 -10.41 -26.42
N LEU A 7 1.54 -9.39 -27.02
CA LEU A 7 0.11 -9.12 -26.90
C LEU A 7 -0.65 -10.12 -27.78
N THR A 8 -1.40 -11.03 -27.15
CA THR A 8 -2.38 -11.86 -27.85
C THR A 8 -3.78 -11.31 -27.57
N ALA A 9 -4.35 -10.64 -28.54
CA ALA A 9 -5.75 -10.22 -28.48
C ALA A 9 -6.65 -11.43 -28.76
N MET A 10 -7.46 -11.86 -27.78
CA MET A 10 -8.53 -12.81 -27.99
C MET A 10 -9.86 -12.09 -28.14
N ALA A 11 -10.42 -12.18 -29.34
CA ALA A 11 -11.80 -11.79 -29.63
C ALA A 11 -12.74 -12.91 -29.13
N VAL A 12 -13.68 -12.56 -28.27
CA VAL A 12 -14.74 -13.47 -27.82
C VAL A 12 -15.96 -13.28 -28.72
N VAL A 13 -16.28 -14.29 -29.49
CA VAL A 13 -17.57 -14.40 -30.23
C VAL A 13 -18.53 -15.20 -29.37
N SER A 14 -19.65 -14.57 -29.01
CA SER A 14 -20.76 -15.19 -28.30
C SER A 14 -21.68 -15.94 -29.28
N LEU A 15 -21.89 -17.23 -29.05
CA LEU A 15 -22.98 -18.00 -29.66
C LEU A 15 -23.86 -18.60 -28.56
N LEU A 16 -25.10 -18.14 -28.54
CA LEU A 16 -26.18 -18.70 -27.75
C LEU A 16 -26.70 -20.01 -28.44
N SER A 17 -26.82 -21.08 -27.72
CA SER A 17 -27.75 -22.16 -28.08
C SER A 17 -28.36 -22.80 -26.83
N VAL A 18 -29.68 -22.72 -26.77
CA VAL A 18 -30.57 -23.35 -25.78
C VAL A 18 -30.79 -24.80 -26.18
N SER A 19 -30.69 -25.74 -25.24
CA SER A 19 -31.45 -27.01 -25.30
C SER A 19 -31.59 -27.62 -23.91
N CYS A 20 -32.84 -28.00 -23.61
CA CYS A 20 -33.29 -28.76 -22.43
C CYS A 20 -33.02 -30.27 -22.57
N ASN A 21 -32.67 -31.00 -21.50
CA ASN A 21 -33.48 -32.01 -20.81
C ASN A 21 -32.66 -32.98 -19.92
N LYS A 22 -33.22 -33.12 -18.71
CA LYS A 22 -33.48 -34.29 -17.83
C LYS A 22 -32.36 -35.07 -17.13
N GLU A 23 -32.47 -34.93 -15.80
CA GLU A 23 -32.44 -35.92 -14.70
C GLU A 23 -31.47 -37.10 -14.75
N THR A 24 -30.59 -37.15 -13.75
CA THR A 24 -30.65 -38.12 -12.60
C THR A 24 -29.49 -37.83 -11.63
N ALA A 25 -29.80 -37.75 -10.32
CA ALA A 25 -28.82 -37.77 -9.22
C ALA A 25 -28.33 -39.22 -8.95
N PRO A 26 -27.18 -39.43 -8.24
CA PRO A 26 -27.09 -39.13 -6.82
C PRO A 26 -25.75 -38.62 -6.28
N VAL A 27 -25.85 -37.78 -5.30
CA VAL A 27 -25.07 -37.57 -4.06
C VAL A 27 -23.67 -38.20 -3.97
N SER A 28 -22.63 -37.33 -3.88
CA SER A 28 -21.47 -37.58 -3.05
C SER A 28 -21.11 -36.28 -2.33
N GLN A 29 -21.22 -36.32 -1.00
CA GLN A 29 -20.82 -35.26 -0.10
C GLN A 29 -19.28 -35.19 -0.09
N ASN A 30 -18.69 -34.14 -0.65
CA ASN A 30 -17.40 -33.65 -0.24
C ASN A 30 -17.58 -32.18 0.05
N GLY A 31 -17.40 -31.81 1.32
CA GLY A 31 -17.51 -30.44 1.81
C GLY A 31 -16.50 -29.52 1.14
N THR A 32 -16.91 -28.89 0.06
CA THR A 32 -16.28 -27.68 -0.43
C THR A 32 -16.82 -26.54 0.43
N SER A 33 -15.99 -26.02 1.34
CA SER A 33 -16.25 -24.73 1.96
C SER A 33 -16.59 -23.74 0.85
N ALA A 34 -17.75 -23.10 0.95
CA ALA A 34 -18.14 -22.03 0.02
C ALA A 34 -17.00 -21.00 -0.04
N PRO A 35 -16.68 -20.45 -1.22
CA PRO A 35 -15.67 -19.39 -1.31
C PRO A 35 -16.11 -18.26 -0.40
N VAL A 36 -15.21 -17.87 0.53
CA VAL A 36 -15.41 -16.69 1.38
C VAL A 36 -15.49 -15.49 0.44
N VAL A 37 -16.67 -14.94 0.27
CA VAL A 37 -16.88 -13.72 -0.50
C VAL A 37 -16.29 -12.57 0.34
N THR A 38 -15.04 -12.21 0.09
CA THR A 38 -14.43 -11.05 0.70
C THR A 38 -15.10 -9.79 0.14
N LYS A 39 -15.48 -8.85 1.02
CA LYS A 39 -15.99 -7.54 0.58
C LYS A 39 -14.93 -6.85 -0.27
N ALA A 40 -15.36 -6.20 -1.36
CA ALA A 40 -14.48 -5.46 -2.22
C ALA A 40 -13.90 -4.22 -1.51
N TYR A 41 -12.71 -3.77 -1.97
CA TYR A 41 -12.15 -2.47 -1.57
C TYR A 41 -13.19 -1.36 -1.78
N GLY A 42 -13.40 -0.54 -0.75
CA GLY A 42 -14.40 0.55 -0.80
C GLY A 42 -15.57 0.38 0.17
N ASP A 43 -15.86 -0.85 0.61
CA ASP A 43 -17.05 -1.13 1.43
C ASP A 43 -16.87 -0.71 2.90
N LYS A 44 -15.60 -0.56 3.36
CA LYS A 44 -15.25 -0.26 4.75
C LYS A 44 -14.59 1.13 4.88
N THR A 45 -14.98 1.90 5.88
CA THR A 45 -14.36 3.18 6.25
C THR A 45 -14.30 3.28 7.78
N PRO A 46 -13.16 3.70 8.38
CA PRO A 46 -11.88 4.04 7.75
C PRO A 46 -11.18 2.83 7.11
N LYS A 47 -10.30 3.07 6.12
CA LYS A 47 -9.42 2.05 5.56
C LYS A 47 -8.35 1.67 6.57
N ILE A 48 -8.05 0.39 6.67
CA ILE A 48 -6.93 -0.08 7.47
C ILE A 48 -5.72 -0.23 6.57
N VAL A 49 -4.69 0.57 6.85
CA VAL A 49 -3.42 0.60 6.15
C VAL A 49 -2.36 -0.09 7.00
N VAL A 50 -1.60 -0.99 6.40
CA VAL A 50 -0.51 -1.70 7.06
C VAL A 50 0.75 -1.58 6.21
N TYR A 51 1.81 -1.03 6.78
CA TYR A 51 3.15 -1.07 6.20
C TYR A 51 3.80 -2.42 6.47
N VAL A 52 4.45 -2.96 5.46
CA VAL A 52 5.19 -4.22 5.55
C VAL A 52 6.63 -4.00 5.11
N GLU A 53 7.56 -4.01 6.05
CA GLU A 53 8.99 -4.08 5.73
C GLU A 53 9.32 -5.45 5.12
N THR A 54 9.53 -5.46 3.81
CA THR A 54 9.88 -6.69 3.07
C THR A 54 11.23 -7.28 3.50
N ASN A 55 12.07 -6.48 4.17
CA ASN A 55 13.31 -6.96 4.79
C ASN A 55 13.07 -8.04 5.84
N ASP A 56 11.94 -7.96 6.55
CA ASP A 56 11.64 -8.79 7.72
C ASP A 56 10.43 -9.71 7.53
N VAL A 57 9.45 -9.32 6.71
CA VAL A 57 8.12 -9.92 6.69
C VAL A 57 7.66 -10.25 5.27
N ASN A 58 6.97 -11.38 5.13
CA ASN A 58 6.25 -11.72 3.91
C ASN A 58 4.98 -10.85 3.81
N PRO A 59 4.80 -10.05 2.75
CA PRO A 59 3.66 -9.14 2.63
C PRO A 59 2.30 -9.88 2.62
N VAL A 60 2.25 -11.12 2.15
CA VAL A 60 1.02 -11.94 2.11
C VAL A 60 0.42 -12.17 3.50
N ASN A 61 1.24 -12.12 4.56
CA ASN A 61 0.77 -12.26 5.94
C ASN A 61 -0.23 -11.15 6.35
N ALA A 62 -0.19 -9.98 5.71
CA ALA A 62 -1.17 -8.92 5.95
C ALA A 62 -2.61 -9.33 5.58
N GLY A 63 -2.75 -10.23 4.61
CA GLY A 63 -4.04 -10.76 4.18
C GLY A 63 -4.60 -11.91 5.03
N ASP A 64 -3.95 -12.25 6.14
CA ASP A 64 -4.40 -13.31 7.05
C ASP A 64 -5.26 -12.78 8.22
N TYR A 65 -5.39 -11.46 8.35
CA TYR A 65 -6.21 -10.83 9.38
C TYR A 65 -7.64 -10.61 8.88
N LEU A 66 -8.61 -11.27 9.53
CA LEU A 66 -10.02 -11.22 9.16
C LEU A 66 -10.87 -10.64 10.30
N LEU A 67 -11.88 -9.86 9.93
CA LEU A 67 -12.95 -9.46 10.84
C LEU A 67 -13.84 -10.66 11.20
N ALA A 68 -14.67 -10.51 12.22
CA ALA A 68 -15.54 -11.59 12.71
C ALA A 68 -16.52 -12.10 11.66
N ASP A 69 -16.88 -11.29 10.66
CA ASP A 69 -17.73 -11.66 9.54
C ASP A 69 -16.97 -12.34 8.37
N GLY A 70 -15.67 -12.58 8.55
CA GLY A 70 -14.79 -13.18 7.54
C GLY A 70 -14.27 -12.21 6.48
N SER A 71 -14.66 -10.93 6.50
CA SER A 71 -14.12 -9.92 5.60
C SER A 71 -12.70 -9.53 5.98
N GLN A 72 -11.95 -8.93 5.04
CA GLN A 72 -10.58 -8.49 5.28
C GLN A 72 -10.51 -7.35 6.30
N PHE A 73 -9.60 -7.47 7.28
CA PHE A 73 -9.30 -6.38 8.20
C PHE A 73 -8.43 -5.32 7.51
N VAL A 74 -7.39 -5.73 6.78
CA VAL A 74 -6.48 -4.83 6.05
C VAL A 74 -7.08 -4.46 4.69
N ASP A 75 -7.02 -3.18 4.31
CA ASP A 75 -7.48 -2.67 3.02
C ASP A 75 -6.33 -2.28 2.09
N ILE A 76 -5.25 -1.74 2.65
CA ILE A 76 -4.08 -1.28 1.90
C ILE A 76 -2.83 -1.85 2.55
N VAL A 77 -1.97 -2.46 1.74
CA VAL A 77 -0.61 -2.85 2.11
C VAL A 77 0.36 -1.87 1.44
N GLU A 78 1.18 -1.21 2.25
CA GLU A 78 2.32 -0.42 1.80
C GLU A 78 3.56 -1.31 1.84
N LEU A 79 4.09 -1.69 0.66
CA LEU A 79 5.38 -2.40 0.56
C LEU A 79 6.51 -1.42 0.91
N PHE A 80 7.19 -1.64 2.00
CA PHE A 80 8.22 -0.75 2.51
C PHE A 80 9.61 -1.40 2.40
N ALA A 81 10.54 -0.78 1.68
CA ALA A 81 10.35 0.31 0.73
C ALA A 81 11.31 0.15 -0.45
N ALA A 82 10.96 0.76 -1.59
CA ALA A 82 11.92 0.98 -2.66
C ALA A 82 12.68 2.29 -2.41
N ASN A 83 13.98 2.32 -2.71
CA ASN A 83 14.79 3.51 -2.46
C ASN A 83 14.90 4.41 -3.68
N VAL A 84 14.93 5.72 -3.43
CA VAL A 84 15.19 6.72 -4.46
C VAL A 84 16.70 6.93 -4.57
N HIS A 85 17.27 6.48 -5.67
CA HIS A 85 18.69 6.62 -5.96
C HIS A 85 18.95 7.58 -7.13
N LYS A 86 20.22 7.89 -7.40
CA LYS A 86 20.68 8.55 -8.63
C LYS A 86 21.27 7.52 -9.59
N ASP A 87 20.95 7.67 -10.87
CA ASP A 87 21.67 6.98 -11.93
C ASP A 87 23.03 7.66 -12.24
N GLY A 88 23.78 7.10 -13.22
CA GLY A 88 25.06 7.63 -13.64
C GLY A 88 25.01 9.05 -14.26
N ASN A 89 23.84 9.52 -14.65
CA ASN A 89 23.59 10.87 -15.18
C ASN A 89 23.18 11.87 -14.11
N GLY A 90 22.94 11.41 -12.88
CA GLY A 90 22.40 12.20 -11.78
C GLY A 90 20.89 12.32 -11.80
N ASP A 91 20.20 11.55 -12.63
CA ASP A 91 18.74 11.47 -12.68
C ASP A 91 18.20 10.51 -11.61
N PRO A 92 16.95 10.71 -11.14
CA PRO A 92 16.34 9.80 -10.18
C PRO A 92 16.09 8.43 -10.81
N CYS A 93 16.24 7.40 -10.00
CA CYS A 93 15.89 6.02 -10.32
C CYS A 93 15.28 5.34 -9.10
N ILE A 94 14.63 4.21 -9.30
CA ILE A 94 14.09 3.37 -8.22
C ILE A 94 15.01 2.17 -8.03
N TYR A 95 15.44 1.96 -6.80
CA TYR A 95 16.28 0.85 -6.38
C TYR A 95 15.47 -0.13 -5.52
N PHE A 96 15.52 -1.40 -5.91
CA PHE A 96 14.96 -2.52 -5.18
C PHE A 96 16.12 -3.30 -4.54
N ASN A 97 16.16 -3.29 -3.21
CA ASN A 97 17.20 -4.02 -2.48
C ASN A 97 17.01 -5.55 -2.59
N ASP A 98 17.94 -6.32 -2.02
CA ASP A 98 17.96 -7.77 -2.09
C ASP A 98 16.74 -8.46 -1.43
N LYS A 99 15.93 -7.75 -0.65
CA LYS A 99 14.72 -8.27 0.00
C LYS A 99 13.44 -7.88 -0.74
N LEU A 100 13.39 -6.68 -1.30
CA LEU A 100 12.25 -6.24 -2.09
C LEU A 100 12.30 -6.77 -3.53
N ALA A 101 13.49 -6.91 -4.11
CA ALA A 101 13.67 -7.42 -5.47
C ALA A 101 12.92 -8.74 -5.72
N PRO A 102 13.05 -9.80 -4.89
CA PRO A 102 12.31 -11.05 -5.12
C PRO A 102 10.80 -10.89 -4.97
N VAL A 103 10.29 -9.95 -4.17
CA VAL A 103 8.86 -9.66 -4.07
C VAL A 103 8.36 -9.07 -5.38
N MET A 104 9.13 -8.16 -5.98
CA MET A 104 8.77 -7.52 -7.26
C MET A 104 8.93 -8.47 -8.45
N GLU A 105 9.91 -9.37 -8.42
CA GLU A 105 10.12 -10.37 -9.48
C GLU A 105 9.08 -11.50 -9.47
N ASN A 106 8.43 -11.75 -8.34
CA ASN A 106 7.46 -12.84 -8.14
C ASN A 106 6.10 -12.31 -7.68
N ILE A 107 5.51 -11.40 -8.46
CA ILE A 107 4.23 -10.73 -8.14
C ILE A 107 3.10 -11.73 -7.92
N ASP A 108 3.10 -12.86 -8.62
CA ASP A 108 2.09 -13.92 -8.48
C ASP A 108 2.14 -14.59 -7.10
N GLU A 109 3.28 -14.54 -6.42
CA GLU A 109 3.46 -15.11 -5.08
C GLU A 109 3.18 -14.09 -3.97
N TYR A 110 3.54 -12.81 -4.17
CA TYR A 110 3.57 -11.83 -3.08
C TYR A 110 2.54 -10.70 -3.20
N ILE A 111 2.10 -10.37 -4.42
CA ILE A 111 1.21 -9.23 -4.68
C ILE A 111 -0.19 -9.69 -5.06
N VAL A 112 -0.29 -10.54 -6.08
CA VAL A 112 -1.57 -11.05 -6.59
C VAL A 112 -2.46 -11.69 -5.51
N PRO A 113 -1.92 -12.51 -4.55
CA PRO A 113 -2.75 -13.09 -3.50
C PRO A 113 -3.41 -12.06 -2.57
N LEU A 114 -2.77 -10.91 -2.35
CA LEU A 114 -3.36 -9.80 -1.59
C LEU A 114 -4.49 -9.13 -2.40
N GLN A 115 -4.24 -8.85 -3.68
CA GLN A 115 -5.21 -8.23 -4.58
C GLN A 115 -6.45 -9.11 -4.79
N GLN A 116 -6.29 -10.43 -4.87
CA GLN A 116 -7.40 -11.39 -4.94
C GLN A 116 -8.28 -11.37 -3.69
N LYS A 117 -7.75 -10.94 -2.56
CA LYS A 117 -8.50 -10.70 -1.31
C LYS A 117 -9.14 -9.31 -1.25
N GLY A 118 -9.00 -8.49 -2.30
CA GLY A 118 -9.50 -7.11 -2.34
C GLY A 118 -8.59 -6.09 -1.65
N ILE A 119 -7.37 -6.47 -1.26
CA ILE A 119 -6.39 -5.59 -0.62
C ILE A 119 -5.61 -4.85 -1.72
N LYS A 120 -5.50 -3.54 -1.59
CA LYS A 120 -4.66 -2.72 -2.47
C LYS A 120 -3.19 -2.83 -2.07
N VAL A 121 -2.32 -3.02 -3.05
CA VAL A 121 -0.87 -3.11 -2.83
C VAL A 121 -0.18 -1.89 -3.42
N VAL A 122 0.39 -1.07 -2.57
CA VAL A 122 1.05 0.20 -2.88
C VAL A 122 2.54 0.05 -2.61
N LEU A 123 3.39 0.56 -3.49
CA LEU A 123 4.83 0.60 -3.28
C LEU A 123 5.24 1.93 -2.66
N THR A 124 5.76 1.90 -1.44
CA THR A 124 6.32 3.09 -0.80
C THR A 124 7.72 3.38 -1.33
N THR A 125 7.97 4.65 -1.67
CA THR A 125 9.29 5.17 -2.05
C THR A 125 9.91 5.96 -0.91
N LEU A 126 11.18 5.67 -0.62
CA LEU A 126 11.94 6.25 0.49
C LEU A 126 13.27 6.81 -0.03
N GLY A 127 13.68 8.00 0.42
CA GLY A 127 15.04 8.50 0.17
C GLY A 127 16.11 7.59 0.79
N ASP A 128 17.35 7.63 0.27
CA ASP A 128 18.43 6.75 0.75
C ASP A 128 19.82 7.38 0.59
N TRP A 129 20.09 8.48 1.29
CA TRP A 129 21.44 9.09 1.37
C TRP A 129 22.17 9.29 0.03
N GLN A 130 21.47 9.17 -1.12
CA GLN A 130 22.02 9.31 -2.47
C GLN A 130 21.97 10.75 -2.98
N ASN A 131 21.78 11.73 -2.07
CA ASN A 131 21.62 13.15 -2.40
C ASN A 131 20.52 13.41 -3.44
N ILE A 132 19.46 12.63 -3.38
CA ILE A 132 18.23 12.78 -4.14
C ILE A 132 17.04 12.25 -3.34
N GLY A 133 15.89 12.90 -3.46
CA GLY A 133 14.62 12.51 -2.88
C GLY A 133 13.52 13.40 -3.44
N VAL A 134 12.28 13.16 -3.04
CA VAL A 134 11.13 13.90 -3.59
C VAL A 134 11.17 15.41 -3.32
N ALA A 135 11.92 15.86 -2.29
CA ALA A 135 11.99 17.27 -1.92
C ALA A 135 13.11 18.05 -2.63
N ASN A 136 13.97 17.42 -3.45
CA ASN A 136 15.11 18.12 -4.09
C ASN A 136 15.30 17.82 -5.58
N MET A 137 14.24 17.37 -6.27
CA MET A 137 14.25 17.15 -7.71
C MET A 137 13.98 18.46 -8.48
N THR A 138 14.73 18.68 -9.55
CA THR A 138 14.40 19.68 -10.58
C THR A 138 13.10 19.29 -11.28
N ASP A 139 12.52 20.19 -12.09
CA ASP A 139 11.32 19.87 -12.85
C ASP A 139 11.51 18.70 -13.82
N SER A 140 12.66 18.65 -14.50
CA SER A 140 13.02 17.53 -15.40
C SER A 140 13.18 16.22 -14.63
N GLN A 141 13.83 16.25 -13.47
CA GLN A 141 13.99 15.05 -12.63
C GLN A 141 12.65 14.57 -12.08
N ALA A 142 11.77 15.49 -11.65
CA ALA A 142 10.42 15.15 -11.19
C ALA A 142 9.59 14.50 -12.31
N GLN A 143 9.76 14.93 -13.58
CA GLN A 143 9.10 14.30 -14.73
C GLN A 143 9.61 12.88 -14.95
N LYS A 144 10.92 12.69 -15.03
CA LYS A 144 11.53 11.37 -15.20
C LYS A 144 11.15 10.41 -14.08
N PHE A 145 11.15 10.90 -12.83
CA PHE A 145 10.77 10.09 -11.68
C PHE A 145 9.32 9.66 -11.73
N ALA A 146 8.41 10.57 -12.09
CA ALA A 146 7.00 10.24 -12.26
C ALA A 146 6.77 9.20 -13.38
N GLU A 147 7.51 9.28 -14.48
CA GLU A 147 7.47 8.30 -15.57
C GLU A 147 7.94 6.91 -15.11
N ILE A 148 9.05 6.85 -14.36
CA ILE A 148 9.55 5.61 -13.76
C ILE A 148 8.51 5.00 -12.81
N LEU A 149 7.91 5.82 -11.92
CA LEU A 149 6.91 5.35 -10.97
C LEU A 149 5.64 4.84 -11.67
N ALA A 150 5.16 5.53 -12.69
CA ALA A 150 4.01 5.08 -13.48
C ALA A 150 4.30 3.75 -14.20
N TYR A 151 5.48 3.61 -14.79
CA TYR A 151 5.95 2.35 -15.37
C TYR A 151 6.00 1.22 -14.34
N VAL A 152 6.53 1.47 -13.14
CA VAL A 152 6.60 0.46 -12.06
C VAL A 152 5.19 0.00 -11.66
N VAL A 153 4.24 0.92 -11.54
CA VAL A 153 2.84 0.57 -11.23
C VAL A 153 2.25 -0.33 -12.30
N GLU A 154 2.49 -0.04 -13.56
CA GLU A 154 1.96 -0.83 -14.68
C GLU A 154 2.67 -2.17 -14.81
N ALA A 155 4.01 -2.18 -14.85
CA ALA A 155 4.82 -3.36 -15.10
C ALA A 155 4.69 -4.43 -14.02
N TYR A 156 4.46 -4.02 -12.76
CA TYR A 156 4.30 -4.92 -11.62
C TYR A 156 2.86 -5.06 -11.15
N GLY A 157 1.90 -4.48 -11.85
CA GLY A 157 0.48 -4.58 -11.55
C GLY A 157 0.08 -3.99 -10.19
N LEU A 158 0.87 -3.05 -9.65
CA LEU A 158 0.63 -2.43 -8.35
C LEU A 158 -0.65 -1.57 -8.36
N ASP A 159 -1.19 -1.32 -7.17
CA ASP A 159 -2.36 -0.46 -7.00
C ASP A 159 -2.01 1.01 -6.79
N GLY A 160 -0.74 1.36 -6.66
CA GLY A 160 -0.32 2.75 -6.49
C GLY A 160 1.10 2.93 -5.96
N ILE A 161 1.42 4.19 -5.64
CA ILE A 161 2.69 4.65 -5.09
C ILE A 161 2.45 5.38 -3.77
N GLY A 162 3.25 5.04 -2.76
CA GLY A 162 3.35 5.74 -1.49
C GLY A 162 4.63 6.58 -1.42
N PHE A 163 4.58 7.68 -0.71
CA PHE A 163 5.73 8.55 -0.46
C PHE A 163 6.05 8.64 1.02
N ASP A 164 7.34 8.44 1.33
CA ASP A 164 7.93 8.73 2.63
C ASP A 164 9.20 9.58 2.42
N ASP A 165 9.16 10.85 2.85
CA ASP A 165 10.26 11.81 2.65
C ASP A 165 11.12 11.91 3.90
N GLU A 166 11.99 10.92 4.13
CA GLU A 166 12.85 10.96 5.33
C GLU A 166 14.21 11.63 5.09
N TYR A 167 14.92 11.25 4.04
CA TYR A 167 16.34 11.62 3.88
C TYR A 167 16.59 12.83 2.98
N SER A 168 15.57 13.36 2.30
CA SER A 168 15.69 14.60 1.48
C SER A 168 16.15 15.80 2.30
N GLY A 169 15.84 15.85 3.60
CA GLY A 169 16.20 16.95 4.50
C GLY A 169 17.68 17.12 4.76
N THR A 170 18.52 16.14 4.43
CA THR A 170 19.98 16.22 4.55
C THR A 170 20.63 17.01 3.41
N TYR A 171 19.87 17.34 2.37
CA TYR A 171 20.33 18.01 1.16
C TYR A 171 19.59 19.32 0.93
N ALA A 172 20.15 20.19 0.07
CA ALA A 172 19.45 21.41 -0.33
C ALA A 172 18.16 21.05 -1.08
N THR A 173 17.04 21.49 -0.54
CA THR A 173 15.72 21.26 -1.13
C THR A 173 15.44 22.20 -2.30
N ILE A 174 14.57 21.79 -3.21
CA ILE A 174 14.07 22.59 -4.32
C ILE A 174 12.59 22.87 -4.09
N SER A 175 12.23 24.15 -3.95
CA SER A 175 10.86 24.56 -3.63
C SER A 175 9.84 23.92 -4.55
N GLY A 176 8.79 23.33 -3.96
CA GLY A 176 7.70 22.68 -4.68
C GLY A 176 8.05 21.38 -5.39
N SER A 177 9.24 20.81 -5.14
CA SER A 177 9.69 19.56 -5.77
C SER A 177 8.73 18.41 -5.54
N TRP A 178 8.40 18.12 -4.29
CA TRP A 178 7.50 17.01 -3.97
C TRP A 178 6.10 17.18 -4.60
N GLY A 179 5.55 18.38 -4.52
CA GLY A 179 4.26 18.68 -5.17
C GLY A 179 4.28 18.44 -6.68
N ARG A 180 5.38 18.82 -7.37
CA ARG A 180 5.54 18.52 -8.81
C ARG A 180 5.60 17.04 -9.11
N VAL A 181 6.28 16.23 -8.30
CA VAL A 181 6.30 14.76 -8.46
C VAL A 181 4.88 14.20 -8.37
N ILE A 182 4.10 14.60 -7.36
CA ILE A 182 2.70 14.18 -7.19
C ILE A 182 1.85 14.55 -8.41
N GLU A 183 1.94 15.80 -8.88
CA GLU A 183 1.17 16.31 -10.01
C GLU A 183 1.47 15.54 -11.29
N LYS A 184 2.75 15.36 -11.61
CA LYS A 184 3.21 14.63 -12.80
C LYS A 184 2.82 13.15 -12.72
N LEU A 185 3.00 12.53 -11.57
CA LEU A 185 2.62 11.13 -11.37
C LEU A 185 1.10 10.94 -11.52
N ARG A 186 0.29 11.83 -10.94
CA ARG A 186 -1.18 11.73 -11.08
C ARG A 186 -1.63 11.82 -12.52
N ALA A 187 -0.96 12.64 -13.33
CA ALA A 187 -1.28 12.77 -14.76
C ALA A 187 -0.95 11.49 -15.58
N LEU A 188 -0.02 10.67 -15.10
CA LEU A 188 0.41 9.44 -15.78
C LEU A 188 -0.31 8.18 -15.26
N LEU A 189 -0.74 8.18 -14.01
CA LEU A 189 -1.38 7.01 -13.41
C LEU A 189 -2.79 6.79 -13.96
N PRO A 190 -3.16 5.53 -14.28
CA PRO A 190 -4.54 5.18 -14.59
C PRO A 190 -5.51 5.54 -13.46
N VAL A 191 -6.76 5.78 -13.83
CA VAL A 191 -7.84 6.03 -12.86
C VAL A 191 -7.95 4.85 -11.88
N GLY A 192 -8.06 5.17 -10.58
CA GLY A 192 -8.18 4.18 -9.51
C GLY A 192 -6.86 3.67 -8.94
N LYS A 193 -5.72 4.09 -9.50
CA LYS A 193 -4.42 3.88 -8.86
C LYS A 193 -4.19 4.94 -7.78
N LEU A 194 -3.65 4.50 -6.63
CA LEU A 194 -3.51 5.32 -5.43
C LEU A 194 -2.20 6.12 -5.44
N ILE A 195 -2.27 7.32 -4.90
CA ILE A 195 -1.12 8.06 -4.38
C ILE A 195 -1.32 8.20 -2.88
N THR A 196 -0.37 7.69 -2.09
CA THR A 196 -0.39 7.83 -0.64
C THR A 196 0.82 8.64 -0.16
N ALA A 197 0.72 9.22 1.04
CA ALA A 197 1.82 10.00 1.60
C ALA A 197 1.85 9.91 3.14
N PHE A 198 2.99 9.52 3.68
CA PHE A 198 3.28 9.69 5.10
C PHE A 198 3.55 11.18 5.37
N SER A 199 2.83 11.77 6.31
CA SER A 199 2.94 13.20 6.60
C SER A 199 4.18 13.49 7.45
N TYR A 200 5.34 13.38 6.81
CA TYR A 200 6.65 13.61 7.38
C TYR A 200 7.54 14.39 6.37
N GLY A 201 8.69 14.88 6.81
CA GLY A 201 9.64 15.59 5.94
C GLY A 201 9.11 16.94 5.41
N HIS A 202 9.24 17.15 4.11
CA HIS A 202 8.99 18.46 3.48
C HIS A 202 7.56 18.61 2.93
N THR A 203 6.54 18.21 3.70
CA THR A 203 5.12 18.31 3.30
C THR A 203 4.68 19.73 2.93
N SER A 204 5.36 20.76 3.44
CA SER A 204 5.13 22.16 3.07
C SER A 204 5.42 22.50 1.60
N GLN A 205 6.09 21.61 0.86
CA GLN A 205 6.30 21.74 -0.58
C GLN A 205 5.09 21.32 -1.42
N ILE A 206 4.07 20.75 -0.80
CA ILE A 206 2.85 20.29 -1.46
C ILE A 206 1.80 21.39 -1.35
N SER A 207 1.40 21.99 -2.46
CA SER A 207 0.30 22.95 -2.51
C SER A 207 -1.06 22.26 -2.27
N SER A 208 -2.09 23.04 -1.94
CA SER A 208 -3.46 22.50 -1.77
C SER A 208 -3.99 21.78 -3.01
N ALA A 209 -3.65 22.26 -4.21
CA ALA A 209 -4.05 21.62 -5.45
C ALA A 209 -3.38 20.24 -5.62
N GLN A 210 -2.11 20.13 -5.27
CA GLN A 210 -1.36 18.88 -5.34
C GLN A 210 -1.76 17.92 -4.21
N GLY A 211 -2.01 18.41 -2.99
CA GLY A 211 -2.54 17.59 -1.89
C GLY A 211 -3.93 17.02 -2.19
N ALA A 212 -4.74 17.74 -3.00
CA ALA A 212 -6.01 17.22 -3.47
C ALA A 212 -5.88 16.00 -4.42
N MET A 213 -4.68 15.72 -4.93
CA MET A 213 -4.37 14.55 -5.78
C MET A 213 -3.92 13.33 -4.99
N ILE A 214 -3.70 13.47 -3.67
CA ILE A 214 -3.35 12.37 -2.77
C ILE A 214 -4.63 11.66 -2.34
N ASP A 215 -4.66 10.33 -2.47
CA ASP A 215 -5.84 9.52 -2.11
C ASP A 215 -5.91 9.25 -0.62
N TYR A 216 -4.76 8.95 0.04
CA TYR A 216 -4.67 8.82 1.49
C TYR A 216 -3.37 9.43 2.01
N SER A 217 -3.45 10.07 3.17
CA SER A 217 -2.27 10.53 3.89
C SER A 217 -2.35 10.16 5.36
N TYR A 218 -1.20 9.89 5.96
CA TYR A 218 -1.09 9.33 7.30
C TYR A 218 -0.32 10.27 8.21
N THR A 219 -0.84 10.52 9.42
CA THR A 219 -0.12 11.34 10.41
C THR A 219 1.22 10.69 10.78
N ASN A 220 2.22 11.51 11.12
CA ASN A 220 3.42 11.01 11.78
C ASN A 220 3.04 10.36 13.12
N PHE A 221 3.68 9.25 13.47
CA PHE A 221 3.33 8.36 14.57
C PHE A 221 2.66 9.05 15.75
N SER A 222 1.36 8.80 15.91
CA SER A 222 0.52 9.42 16.93
C SER A 222 -0.69 8.55 17.24
N LEU A 223 -1.11 8.56 18.49
CA LEU A 223 -2.40 7.98 18.88
C LEU A 223 -3.58 8.81 18.35
N TRP A 224 -3.38 10.13 18.14
CA TRP A 224 -4.39 11.00 17.53
C TRP A 224 -3.81 12.33 17.03
N ASN A 225 -4.03 12.60 15.76
CA ASN A 225 -3.90 13.93 15.16
C ASN A 225 -5.03 14.14 14.15
N GLY A 226 -6.09 14.83 14.55
CA GLY A 226 -7.29 15.01 13.72
C GLY A 226 -7.14 16.04 12.59
N THR A 227 -6.01 16.74 12.50
CA THR A 227 -5.79 17.76 11.46
C THR A 227 -4.87 17.21 10.38
N PRO A 228 -5.29 17.17 9.10
CA PRO A 228 -4.42 16.76 8.01
C PRO A 228 -3.13 17.56 7.98
N GLY A 229 -2.00 16.86 7.88
CA GLY A 229 -0.65 17.45 7.88
C GLY A 229 -0.18 17.92 6.50
N ILE A 230 -0.96 17.66 5.44
CA ILE A 230 -0.68 18.07 4.06
C ILE A 230 -1.83 18.97 3.58
N SER A 231 -1.48 20.14 3.09
CA SER A 231 -2.45 21.10 2.55
C SER A 231 -3.25 20.46 1.40
N GLY A 232 -4.57 20.61 1.37
CA GLY A 232 -5.46 20.05 0.36
C GLY A 232 -5.92 18.60 0.59
N VAL A 233 -5.33 17.88 1.54
CA VAL A 233 -5.87 16.62 2.04
C VAL A 233 -7.05 16.91 2.97
N THR A 234 -8.18 16.23 2.73
CA THR A 234 -9.40 16.34 3.57
C THR A 234 -9.47 15.17 4.57
N ILE A 235 -10.33 15.26 5.59
CA ILE A 235 -10.41 14.26 6.66
C ILE A 235 -10.81 12.87 6.15
N ASP A 236 -11.62 12.79 5.10
CA ASP A 236 -12.04 11.55 4.42
C ASP A 236 -10.90 10.85 3.66
N ARG A 237 -9.70 11.47 3.63
CA ARG A 237 -8.45 10.92 3.07
C ARG A 237 -7.29 10.95 4.08
N TRP A 238 -7.58 11.28 5.33
CA TRP A 238 -6.60 11.41 6.40
C TRP A 238 -6.68 10.27 7.40
N ALA A 239 -5.51 9.73 7.81
CA ALA A 239 -5.39 8.84 8.95
C ALA A 239 -4.97 9.64 10.19
N PRO A 240 -5.88 9.89 11.14
CA PRO A 240 -5.56 10.64 12.35
C PRO A 240 -4.79 9.84 13.40
N MET A 241 -4.70 8.52 13.22
CA MET A 241 -3.95 7.59 14.06
C MET A 241 -2.98 6.79 13.22
N SER A 242 -1.71 6.82 13.62
CA SER A 242 -0.61 6.05 13.03
C SER A 242 0.18 5.38 14.13
N LEU A 243 0.21 4.06 14.13
CA LEU A 243 0.80 3.26 15.20
C LEU A 243 2.05 2.54 14.71
N ASN A 244 3.12 2.54 15.51
CA ASN A 244 4.26 1.67 15.30
C ASN A 244 4.02 0.34 16.02
N LEU A 245 3.71 -0.72 15.28
CA LEU A 245 3.39 -2.04 15.83
C LEU A 245 4.56 -2.72 16.56
N GLY A 246 5.79 -2.23 16.37
CA GLY A 246 6.96 -2.66 17.17
C GLY A 246 6.91 -2.19 18.61
N ASN A 247 6.07 -1.20 18.93
CA ASN A 247 5.88 -0.72 20.29
C ASN A 247 4.79 -1.53 21.01
N SER A 248 4.97 -1.73 22.31
CA SER A 248 3.89 -2.29 23.14
C SER A 248 2.89 -1.19 23.50
N TYR A 249 1.65 -1.36 23.07
CA TYR A 249 0.52 -0.46 23.40
C TYR A 249 -0.42 -1.03 24.47
N THR A 250 0.01 -1.99 25.27
CA THR A 250 -0.85 -2.69 26.24
C THR A 250 -1.59 -1.73 27.18
N SER A 251 -0.94 -0.66 27.62
CA SER A 251 -1.56 0.40 28.45
C SER A 251 -2.45 1.37 27.66
N SER A 252 -2.43 1.31 26.33
CA SER A 252 -3.12 2.25 25.45
C SER A 252 -4.23 1.61 24.60
N LEU A 253 -4.53 0.32 24.77
CA LEU A 253 -5.52 -0.37 23.91
C LEU A 253 -6.91 0.27 23.98
N ASN A 254 -7.34 0.72 25.17
CA ASN A 254 -8.62 1.42 25.29
C ASN A 254 -8.62 2.80 24.58
N THR A 255 -7.48 3.50 24.60
CA THR A 255 -7.30 4.75 23.85
C THR A 255 -7.33 4.49 22.34
N ILE A 256 -6.69 3.44 21.87
CA ILE A 256 -6.71 3.02 20.46
C ILE A 256 -8.13 2.70 20.02
N LYS A 257 -8.88 1.92 20.80
CA LYS A 257 -10.29 1.63 20.53
C LYS A 257 -11.13 2.92 20.42
N ASN A 258 -11.01 3.81 21.40
CA ASN A 258 -11.77 5.05 21.41
C ASN A 258 -11.40 5.98 20.24
N ASN A 259 -10.12 6.04 19.87
CA ASN A 259 -9.66 6.81 18.72
C ASN A 259 -10.09 6.18 17.39
N ALA A 260 -10.10 4.86 17.27
CA ALA A 260 -10.64 4.18 16.10
C ALA A 260 -12.15 4.45 15.93
N LYS A 261 -12.91 4.41 17.03
CA LYS A 261 -14.33 4.82 17.03
C LYS A 261 -14.49 6.29 16.63
N ARG A 262 -13.69 7.19 17.21
CA ARG A 262 -13.70 8.61 16.87
C ARG A 262 -13.38 8.85 15.39
N ALA A 263 -12.44 8.12 14.83
CA ALA A 263 -12.11 8.20 13.41
C ALA A 263 -13.30 7.76 12.52
N LYS A 264 -13.96 6.66 12.89
CA LYS A 264 -15.16 6.18 12.20
C LYS A 264 -16.28 7.20 12.25
N ASP A 265 -16.62 7.68 13.44
CA ASP A 265 -17.72 8.62 13.68
C ASP A 265 -17.46 10.00 13.05
N GLY A 266 -16.20 10.40 12.97
CA GLY A 266 -15.76 11.66 12.37
C GLY A 266 -15.57 11.62 10.86
N GLY A 267 -15.76 10.47 10.21
CA GLY A 267 -15.62 10.33 8.75
C GLY A 267 -14.17 10.40 8.26
N TYR A 268 -13.20 10.00 9.09
CA TYR A 268 -11.80 9.93 8.68
C TYR A 268 -11.55 8.76 7.72
N GLY A 269 -10.65 8.99 6.76
CA GLY A 269 -10.44 8.07 5.63
C GLY A 269 -9.69 6.81 5.95
N ALA A 270 -8.72 6.86 6.87
CA ALA A 270 -7.86 5.72 7.15
C ALA A 270 -7.36 5.65 8.60
N LEU A 271 -6.79 4.52 8.97
CA LEU A 271 -5.99 4.26 10.17
C LEU A 271 -4.73 3.52 9.73
N MET A 272 -3.54 4.01 10.08
CA MET A 272 -2.28 3.47 9.61
C MET A 272 -1.55 2.70 10.71
N ASN A 273 -0.91 1.60 10.33
CA ASN A 273 -0.14 0.74 11.20
C ASN A 273 1.21 0.42 10.53
N PHE A 274 2.27 0.92 11.10
CA PHE A 274 3.65 0.61 10.72
C PHE A 274 4.22 -0.32 11.79
N ASN A 275 4.84 -1.23 11.55
CA ASN A 275 5.39 -2.10 10.56
C ASN A 275 4.90 -3.52 10.93
N LEU A 276 4.16 -4.18 10.07
CA LEU A 276 3.64 -5.51 10.39
C LEU A 276 4.82 -6.46 10.66
N ARG A 277 4.89 -6.95 11.89
CA ARG A 277 5.89 -7.94 12.32
C ARG A 277 5.18 -9.20 12.77
N THR A 278 5.46 -10.30 12.11
CA THR A 278 4.88 -11.60 12.43
C THR A 278 5.83 -12.44 13.29
N ALA A 279 7.12 -12.07 13.34
CA ALA A 279 8.17 -12.75 14.09
C ALA A 279 8.67 -11.96 15.31
N SER A 280 8.07 -10.81 15.64
CA SER A 280 8.46 -10.04 16.81
C SER A 280 7.79 -10.60 18.07
N ASP A 281 8.39 -10.31 19.23
CA ASP A 281 7.83 -10.63 20.54
C ASP A 281 6.50 -9.89 20.83
N VAL A 282 6.12 -8.96 19.97
CA VAL A 282 4.89 -8.18 20.09
C VAL A 282 3.91 -8.56 18.97
N SER A 283 2.87 -9.31 19.33
CA SER A 283 1.77 -9.62 18.40
C SER A 283 0.97 -8.35 18.08
N PRO A 284 0.67 -8.05 16.80
CA PRO A 284 -0.19 -6.94 16.42
C PRO A 284 -1.67 -7.17 16.79
N LEU A 285 -2.07 -8.40 17.08
CA LEU A 285 -3.46 -8.81 17.26
C LEU A 285 -4.21 -8.03 18.35
N PRO A 286 -3.64 -7.72 19.55
CA PRO A 286 -4.32 -6.89 20.53
C PRO A 286 -4.64 -5.48 20.00
N ILE A 287 -3.73 -4.87 19.23
CA ILE A 287 -3.91 -3.56 18.62
C ILE A 287 -4.99 -3.64 17.55
N PHE A 288 -4.93 -4.64 16.66
CA PHE A 288 -5.92 -4.83 15.60
C PHE A 288 -7.31 -5.10 16.16
N ASN A 289 -7.43 -5.85 17.26
CA ASN A 289 -8.71 -6.03 17.96
C ASN A 289 -9.24 -4.73 18.53
N ALA A 290 -8.39 -3.89 19.14
CA ALA A 290 -8.81 -2.59 19.66
C ALA A 290 -9.30 -1.66 18.52
N ILE A 291 -8.62 -1.66 17.37
CA ILE A 291 -9.04 -0.91 16.17
C ILE A 291 -10.38 -1.44 15.65
N ALA A 292 -10.51 -2.76 15.47
CA ALA A 292 -11.70 -3.38 14.91
C ALA A 292 -12.93 -3.20 15.82
N ASP A 293 -12.75 -3.34 17.13
CA ASP A 293 -13.82 -3.09 18.10
C ASP A 293 -14.29 -1.62 18.03
N GLY A 294 -13.34 -0.68 18.01
CA GLY A 294 -13.68 0.75 17.95
C GLY A 294 -14.32 1.18 16.64
N ALA A 295 -13.75 0.81 15.50
CA ALA A 295 -14.17 1.30 14.19
C ALA A 295 -15.31 0.47 13.56
N PHE A 296 -15.39 -0.83 13.86
CA PHE A 296 -16.26 -1.75 13.13
C PHE A 296 -17.17 -2.58 14.04
N ASN A 297 -17.09 -2.41 15.35
CA ASN A 297 -17.79 -3.23 16.36
C ASN A 297 -17.55 -4.73 16.08
N SER A 298 -16.30 -5.09 15.84
CA SER A 298 -15.87 -6.43 15.41
C SER A 298 -14.60 -6.84 16.16
N SER A 299 -14.18 -8.07 15.98
CA SER A 299 -12.88 -8.58 16.40
C SER A 299 -12.06 -9.01 15.20
N VAL A 300 -10.76 -9.22 15.40
CA VAL A 300 -9.84 -9.73 14.39
C VAL A 300 -9.36 -11.11 14.77
N THR A 301 -9.39 -12.02 13.79
CA THR A 301 -8.77 -13.34 13.89
C THR A 301 -7.66 -13.48 12.84
N VAL A 302 -6.68 -14.34 13.12
CA VAL A 302 -5.63 -14.70 12.16
C VAL A 302 -6.02 -16.01 11.49
N ASN A 303 -6.16 -15.98 10.17
CA ASN A 303 -6.49 -17.17 9.37
C ASN A 303 -5.37 -17.44 8.36
N GLY A 304 -4.25 -17.95 8.83
CA GLY A 304 -3.10 -18.27 7.99
C GLY A 304 -1.86 -18.61 8.82
N GLY A 305 -0.85 -19.10 8.11
CA GLY A 305 0.46 -19.37 8.69
C GLY A 305 1.35 -18.13 8.63
N ASN A 306 2.26 -17.99 9.59
CA ASN A 306 3.32 -17.00 9.52
C ASN A 306 4.31 -17.41 8.42
N ARG A 307 4.12 -16.89 7.19
CA ARG A 307 5.00 -17.17 6.05
C ARG A 307 6.33 -16.47 6.27
N ALA A 308 7.41 -17.17 6.00
CA ALA A 308 8.73 -16.57 5.98
C ALA A 308 8.79 -15.46 4.91
N ARG A 309 9.58 -14.41 5.17
CA ARG A 309 9.89 -13.40 4.16
C ARG A 309 10.50 -14.02 2.91
N ALA A 310 10.47 -13.31 1.78
CA ALA A 310 11.16 -13.74 0.58
C ALA A 310 12.65 -13.99 0.86
N ALA A 311 13.20 -15.03 0.24
CA ALA A 311 14.65 -15.22 0.23
C ALA A 311 15.32 -14.02 -0.44
N ALA A 312 16.57 -13.73 -0.06
CA ALA A 312 17.31 -12.65 -0.69
C ALA A 312 17.50 -12.92 -2.18
N GLY A 313 17.20 -11.92 -3.00
CA GLY A 313 17.41 -11.93 -4.45
C GLY A 313 18.56 -11.03 -4.88
N THR A 314 18.66 -10.79 -6.19
CA THR A 314 19.62 -9.84 -6.75
C THR A 314 18.99 -8.45 -6.78
N PRO A 315 19.58 -7.45 -6.12
CA PRO A 315 19.09 -6.08 -6.21
C PRO A 315 19.09 -5.59 -7.66
N PHE A 316 18.14 -4.74 -8.01
CA PHE A 316 18.10 -4.10 -9.32
C PHE A 316 17.56 -2.67 -9.24
N THR A 317 17.79 -1.92 -10.31
CA THR A 317 17.36 -0.53 -10.44
C THR A 317 16.55 -0.37 -11.71
N ILE A 318 15.54 0.51 -11.67
CA ILE A 318 14.81 0.97 -12.86
C ILE A 318 15.13 2.44 -13.04
N THR A 319 15.67 2.77 -14.21
CA THR A 319 16.02 4.12 -14.66
C THR A 319 15.10 4.58 -15.78
N ILE A 320 15.18 5.85 -16.18
CA ILE A 320 14.44 6.38 -17.32
C ILE A 320 14.80 5.68 -18.65
N ASN A 321 15.96 5.02 -18.73
CA ASN A 321 16.39 4.32 -19.94
C ASN A 321 15.83 2.88 -20.05
N ASP A 322 15.14 2.40 -19.02
CA ASP A 322 14.54 1.07 -18.96
C ASP A 322 13.07 1.05 -19.37
N ILE A 323 12.48 2.24 -19.63
CA ILE A 323 11.04 2.46 -19.89
C ILE A 323 10.77 3.06 -21.25
#